data_966e54538034284a20452711da50a1e9
#
_entry.id   966e54538034284a20452711da50a1e9
#
_cell.length_a   1.000
_cell.length_b   1.000
_cell.length_c   1.000
_cell.angle_alpha   90.00
_cell.angle_beta   90.00
_cell.angle_gamma   90.00
#
_symmetry.space_group_name_H-M   'P 1'
#
loop_
_entity.id
_entity.type
_entity.pdbx_description
1 polymer ?
#
loop_
_entity_poly.entity_id
_entity_poly.type
_entity_poly.pdbx_seq_one_letter_code
_entity_poly.pdbx_strand_id
1 'polypeptide(L)'
;MGSSRFSFSYYITGFLILLGVLLGRFICGFLCPFGWFQELLHKIPTKKLSTKRLKPLTYLKYVILVVMVFLLPVLVVNEAGMGDPFFCKYLCPQGVLEGAIPLSLVNSSIRAALGKLFSWKLCVLITVVVLSVIFYRPFCKWLCPLGAFYALFNRVSLLSMHVDESKCVSCGKCARTCPMDVDVTKTPNHSECIRCGKCVTACPTEAVRFRYAFGSGGACSKLSQKPIIEENKGE
;
A
#
# COMPACT_ATOMS: atom_id res chain seq x y z
N MET A 1 -31.61 -7.47 -20.85
CA MET A 1 -30.80 -6.24 -20.54
C MET A 1 -29.68 -6.45 -19.51
N GLY A 2 -29.14 -7.67 -19.37
CA GLY A 2 -28.10 -8.01 -18.39
C GLY A 2 -26.65 -7.98 -18.90
N SER A 3 -26.43 -7.85 -20.20
CA SER A 3 -25.11 -8.03 -20.83
C SER A 3 -24.16 -6.83 -20.68
N SER A 4 -24.67 -5.61 -20.59
CA SER A 4 -23.82 -4.41 -20.58
C SER A 4 -23.13 -4.10 -19.24
N ARG A 5 -23.68 -4.55 -18.11
CA ARG A 5 -23.07 -4.32 -16.79
C ARG A 5 -21.88 -5.25 -16.53
N PHE A 6 -21.89 -6.43 -17.10
CA PHE A 6 -20.82 -7.41 -16.96
C PHE A 6 -19.56 -6.98 -17.74
N SER A 7 -19.71 -6.41 -18.92
CA SER A 7 -18.59 -5.97 -19.76
C SER A 7 -17.78 -4.82 -19.14
N PHE A 8 -18.43 -3.85 -18.45
CA PHE A 8 -17.73 -2.75 -17.81
C PHE A 8 -16.79 -3.22 -16.67
N SER A 9 -17.19 -4.25 -15.92
CA SER A 9 -16.38 -4.82 -14.85
C SER A 9 -15.08 -5.47 -15.37
N TYR A 10 -15.13 -6.15 -16.52
CA TYR A 10 -13.94 -6.77 -17.14
C TYR A 10 -12.93 -5.73 -17.63
N TYR A 11 -13.38 -4.62 -18.21
CA TYR A 11 -12.49 -3.54 -18.64
C TYR A 11 -11.75 -2.90 -17.47
N ILE A 12 -12.46 -2.62 -16.37
CA ILE A 12 -11.84 -2.07 -15.16
C ILE A 12 -10.81 -3.05 -14.59
N THR A 13 -11.14 -4.33 -14.49
CA THR A 13 -10.23 -5.36 -13.98
C THR A 13 -9.01 -5.49 -14.88
N GLY A 14 -9.21 -5.55 -16.19
CA GLY A 14 -8.12 -5.58 -17.17
C GLY A 14 -7.19 -4.37 -17.07
N PHE A 15 -7.76 -3.17 -16.91
CA PHE A 15 -7.00 -1.94 -16.73
C PHE A 15 -6.18 -1.94 -15.43
N LEU A 16 -6.75 -2.41 -14.32
CA LEU A 16 -6.05 -2.54 -13.04
C LEU A 16 -4.89 -3.55 -13.13
N ILE A 17 -5.08 -4.67 -13.82
CA ILE A 17 -4.03 -5.66 -14.07
C ILE A 17 -2.93 -5.06 -14.93
N LEU A 18 -3.29 -4.38 -16.02
CA LEU A 18 -2.33 -3.70 -16.90
C LEU A 18 -1.46 -2.71 -16.11
N LEU A 19 -2.09 -1.85 -15.32
CA LEU A 19 -1.37 -0.91 -14.45
C LEU A 19 -0.48 -1.63 -13.43
N GLY A 20 -0.96 -2.75 -12.88
CA GLY A 20 -0.19 -3.58 -11.94
C GLY A 20 1.07 -4.16 -12.59
N VAL A 21 0.97 -4.65 -13.81
CA VAL A 21 2.10 -5.21 -14.58
C VAL A 21 3.08 -4.12 -15.00
N LEU A 22 2.61 -2.95 -15.41
CA LEU A 22 3.47 -1.85 -15.84
C LEU A 22 4.19 -1.18 -14.66
N LEU A 23 3.44 -0.78 -13.64
CA LEU A 23 3.91 0.11 -12.57
C LEU A 23 4.03 -0.58 -11.20
N GLY A 24 3.37 -1.72 -11.00
CA GLY A 24 3.31 -2.38 -9.69
C GLY A 24 2.73 -1.47 -8.60
N ARG A 25 3.38 -1.40 -7.45
CA ARG A 25 2.96 -0.56 -6.30
C ARG A 25 3.35 0.92 -6.42
N PHE A 26 3.96 1.35 -7.50
CA PHE A 26 4.24 2.77 -7.74
C PHE A 26 2.95 3.62 -7.68
N ILE A 27 1.83 3.09 -8.19
CA ILE A 27 0.51 3.72 -8.12
C ILE A 27 0.12 4.05 -6.67
N CYS A 28 0.34 3.12 -5.74
CA CYS A 28 0.07 3.34 -4.32
C CYS A 28 0.99 4.41 -3.70
N GLY A 29 2.17 4.61 -4.28
CA GLY A 29 3.14 5.62 -3.83
C GLY A 29 2.77 7.05 -4.26
N PHE A 30 2.37 7.22 -5.51
CA PHE A 30 2.26 8.53 -6.15
C PHE A 30 0.84 8.93 -6.57
N LEU A 31 0.01 7.97 -7.03
CA LEU A 31 -1.32 8.29 -7.54
C LEU A 31 -2.43 8.20 -6.49
N CYS A 32 -2.24 7.44 -5.41
CA CYS A 32 -3.28 7.25 -4.41
C CYS A 32 -3.43 8.49 -3.51
N PRO A 33 -4.54 9.25 -3.57
CA PRO A 33 -4.73 10.46 -2.76
C PRO A 33 -4.79 10.13 -1.26
N PHE A 34 -5.37 8.98 -0.90
CA PHE A 34 -5.39 8.53 0.49
C PHE A 34 -3.99 8.17 1.01
N GLY A 35 -3.10 7.66 0.15
CA GLY A 35 -1.68 7.46 0.48
C GLY A 35 -0.96 8.78 0.76
N TRP A 36 -1.23 9.81 -0.02
CA TRP A 36 -0.72 11.16 0.17
C TRP A 36 -1.21 11.77 1.48
N PHE A 37 -2.49 11.63 1.77
CA PHE A 37 -3.08 12.09 3.02
C PHE A 37 -2.38 11.48 4.24
N GLN A 38 -2.14 10.16 4.25
CA GLN A 38 -1.40 9.50 5.32
C GLN A 38 0.05 9.99 5.43
N GLU A 39 0.72 10.26 4.31
CA GLU A 39 2.08 10.79 4.31
C GLU A 39 2.14 12.21 4.88
N LEU A 40 1.13 13.04 4.58
CA LEU A 40 1.00 14.39 5.14
C LEU A 40 0.83 14.34 6.66
N LEU A 41 -0.04 13.46 7.16
CA LEU A 41 -0.23 13.25 8.60
C LEU A 41 1.04 12.76 9.28
N HIS A 42 1.82 11.91 8.61
CA HIS A 42 3.08 11.42 9.17
C HIS A 42 4.18 12.49 9.26
N LYS A 43 4.05 13.65 8.59
CA LYS A 43 4.98 14.79 8.74
C LYS A 43 4.85 15.50 10.09
N ILE A 44 3.74 15.31 10.81
CA ILE A 44 3.54 15.90 12.15
C ILE A 44 4.66 15.42 13.09
N PRO A 45 5.34 16.30 13.83
CA PRO A 45 6.46 15.95 14.70
C PRO A 45 5.97 15.21 15.96
N THR A 46 5.89 13.89 15.87
CA THR A 46 5.51 12.97 16.95
C THR A 46 6.53 11.85 17.05
N LYS A 47 6.52 11.10 18.17
CA LYS A 47 7.38 9.90 18.31
C LYS A 47 6.99 8.86 17.27
N LYS A 48 7.84 8.69 16.27
CA LYS A 48 7.62 7.75 15.17
C LYS A 48 8.11 6.36 15.57
N LEU A 49 7.22 5.37 15.47
CA LEU A 49 7.54 3.99 15.77
C LEU A 49 7.87 3.21 14.49
N SER A 50 8.97 2.44 14.54
CA SER A 50 9.31 1.53 13.45
C SER A 50 8.35 0.33 13.44
N THR A 51 7.85 -0.01 12.24
CA THR A 51 6.95 -1.14 12.05
C THR A 51 7.68 -2.48 11.90
N LYS A 52 9.00 -2.53 12.13
CA LYS A 52 9.81 -3.76 11.97
C LYS A 52 9.29 -4.95 12.80
N ARG A 53 8.80 -4.69 14.02
CA ARG A 53 8.22 -5.72 14.91
C ARG A 53 6.83 -6.18 14.45
N LEU A 54 6.11 -5.37 13.67
CA LEU A 54 4.75 -5.62 13.20
C LEU A 54 4.71 -6.22 11.78
N LYS A 55 5.81 -6.82 11.31
CA LYS A 55 5.89 -7.49 10.01
C LYS A 55 4.76 -8.53 9.79
N PRO A 56 4.39 -9.39 10.77
CA PRO A 56 3.31 -10.35 10.52
C PRO A 56 1.96 -9.67 10.22
N LEU A 57 1.75 -8.44 10.69
CA LEU A 57 0.51 -7.70 10.42
C LEU A 57 0.36 -7.34 8.92
N THR A 58 1.44 -7.36 8.14
CA THR A 58 1.36 -7.13 6.70
C THR A 58 0.65 -8.26 5.95
N TYR A 59 0.56 -9.45 6.53
CA TYR A 59 -0.22 -10.55 5.96
C TYR A 59 -1.73 -10.31 6.08
N LEU A 60 -2.18 -9.50 7.04
CA LEU A 60 -3.59 -9.19 7.26
C LEU A 60 -4.28 -8.67 5.99
N LYS A 61 -3.62 -7.81 5.22
CA LYS A 61 -4.17 -7.29 3.95
C LYS A 61 -4.44 -8.39 2.91
N TYR A 62 -3.63 -9.46 2.88
CA TYR A 62 -3.86 -10.59 1.96
C TYR A 62 -5.05 -11.43 2.42
N VAL A 63 -5.22 -11.61 3.74
CA VAL A 63 -6.40 -12.26 4.32
C VAL A 63 -7.65 -11.43 4.00
N ILE A 64 -7.61 -10.11 4.19
CA ILE A 64 -8.70 -9.20 3.84
C ILE A 64 -9.02 -9.26 2.34
N LEU A 65 -8.01 -9.31 1.48
CA LEU A 65 -8.18 -9.44 0.04
C LEU A 65 -8.94 -10.73 -0.30
N VAL A 66 -8.48 -11.87 0.21
CA VAL A 66 -9.10 -13.17 -0.10
C VAL A 66 -10.50 -13.27 0.51
N VAL A 67 -10.68 -12.91 1.77
CA VAL A 67 -11.97 -13.09 2.48
C VAL A 67 -12.99 -12.03 2.07
N MET A 68 -12.63 -10.73 2.16
CA MET A 68 -13.61 -9.65 1.95
C MET A 68 -13.83 -9.25 0.50
N VAL A 69 -12.85 -9.49 -0.38
CA VAL A 69 -12.96 -9.08 -1.79
C VAL A 69 -13.33 -10.25 -2.69
N PHE A 70 -12.87 -11.48 -2.38
CA PHE A 70 -13.20 -12.65 -3.20
C PHE A 70 -14.27 -13.53 -2.56
N LEU A 71 -14.07 -13.99 -1.31
CA LEU A 71 -14.93 -15.02 -0.71
C LEU A 71 -16.32 -14.48 -0.37
N LEU A 72 -16.42 -13.38 0.37
CA LEU A 72 -17.70 -12.83 0.81
C LEU A 72 -18.62 -12.39 -0.34
N PRO A 73 -18.18 -11.70 -1.39
CA PRO A 73 -19.04 -11.33 -2.52
C PRO A 73 -19.53 -12.53 -3.33
N VAL A 74 -18.82 -13.67 -3.29
CA VAL A 74 -19.26 -14.91 -3.94
C VAL A 74 -20.30 -15.65 -3.10
N LEU A 75 -20.14 -15.65 -1.77
CA LEU A 75 -21.05 -16.35 -0.85
C LEU A 75 -22.33 -15.57 -0.58
N VAL A 76 -22.26 -14.24 -0.53
CA VAL A 76 -23.39 -13.35 -0.23
C VAL A 76 -23.71 -12.53 -1.47
N VAL A 77 -24.64 -13.06 -2.26
CA VAL A 77 -25.13 -12.40 -3.46
C VAL A 77 -26.47 -11.72 -3.14
N ASN A 78 -26.62 -10.47 -3.53
CA ASN A 78 -27.88 -9.74 -3.37
C ASN A 78 -28.98 -10.26 -4.33
N GLU A 79 -30.23 -9.89 -4.08
CA GLU A 79 -31.39 -10.23 -4.93
C GLU A 79 -31.18 -9.83 -6.41
N ALA A 80 -30.30 -8.87 -6.67
CA ALA A 80 -29.91 -8.46 -8.02
C ALA A 80 -28.80 -9.32 -8.66
N GLY A 81 -28.36 -10.42 -8.02
CA GLY A 81 -27.29 -11.29 -8.52
C GLY A 81 -25.89 -10.68 -8.47
N MET A 82 -25.70 -9.56 -7.75
CA MET A 82 -24.40 -8.91 -7.59
C MET A 82 -23.84 -9.13 -6.18
N GLY A 83 -22.55 -9.41 -6.08
CA GLY A 83 -21.86 -9.52 -4.80
C GLY A 83 -21.70 -8.14 -4.13
N ASP A 84 -22.02 -8.03 -2.85
CA ASP A 84 -21.84 -6.80 -2.08
C ASP A 84 -20.33 -6.48 -1.87
N PRO A 85 -19.89 -5.23 -2.07
CA PRO A 85 -18.51 -4.83 -1.82
C PRO A 85 -18.26 -4.64 -0.32
N PHE A 86 -18.16 -5.73 0.44
CA PHE A 86 -18.06 -5.74 1.90
C PHE A 86 -16.92 -4.87 2.43
N PHE A 87 -15.75 -4.91 1.81
CA PHE A 87 -14.63 -4.09 2.22
C PHE A 87 -14.95 -2.58 2.13
N CYS A 88 -15.50 -2.14 0.99
CA CYS A 88 -15.86 -0.72 0.80
C CYS A 88 -17.03 -0.30 1.69
N LYS A 89 -17.97 -1.24 1.97
CA LYS A 89 -19.15 -0.98 2.80
C LYS A 89 -18.81 -0.83 4.28
N TYR A 90 -17.87 -1.60 4.82
CA TYR A 90 -17.62 -1.67 6.26
C TYR A 90 -16.26 -1.16 6.71
N LEU A 91 -15.19 -1.31 5.93
CA LEU A 91 -13.83 -1.10 6.38
C LEU A 91 -13.08 0.04 5.68
N CYS A 92 -13.49 0.43 4.46
CA CYS A 92 -12.75 1.42 3.69
C CYS A 92 -12.98 2.86 4.22
N PRO A 93 -11.96 3.53 4.79
CA PRO A 93 -12.06 4.90 5.29
C PRO A 93 -12.01 5.94 4.16
N GLN A 94 -11.44 5.59 3.00
CA GLN A 94 -11.29 6.49 1.86
C GLN A 94 -12.65 6.99 1.36
N GLY A 95 -13.65 6.12 1.26
CA GLY A 95 -15.00 6.50 0.84
C GLY A 95 -15.69 7.48 1.79
N VAL A 96 -15.30 7.52 3.07
CA VAL A 96 -15.79 8.54 4.01
C VAL A 96 -15.06 9.86 3.80
N LEU A 97 -13.74 9.81 3.68
CA LEU A 97 -12.90 11.02 3.56
C LEU A 97 -13.16 11.76 2.25
N GLU A 98 -13.20 11.06 1.12
CA GLU A 98 -13.28 11.65 -0.22
C GLU A 98 -14.73 11.77 -0.73
N GLY A 99 -15.65 10.95 -0.21
CA GLY A 99 -17.04 10.91 -0.64
C GLY A 99 -18.01 11.47 0.40
N ALA A 100 -18.18 10.76 1.52
CA ALA A 100 -19.25 11.07 2.47
C ALA A 100 -19.08 12.42 3.16
N ILE A 101 -17.86 12.84 3.52
CA ILE A 101 -17.61 14.13 4.17
C ILE A 101 -17.91 15.29 3.22
N PRO A 102 -17.31 15.40 2.02
CA PRO A 102 -17.61 16.51 1.10
C PRO A 102 -19.10 16.56 0.72
N LEU A 103 -19.70 15.40 0.46
CA LEU A 103 -21.09 15.32 0.04
C LEU A 103 -22.05 15.72 1.17
N SER A 104 -21.77 15.38 2.43
CA SER A 104 -22.56 15.79 3.59
C SER A 104 -22.43 17.28 3.91
N LEU A 105 -21.35 17.93 3.51
CA LEU A 105 -21.18 19.38 3.65
C LEU A 105 -22.02 20.15 2.64
N VAL A 106 -22.15 19.61 1.42
CA VAL A 106 -22.91 20.26 0.34
C VAL A 106 -24.42 20.01 0.46
N ASN A 107 -24.85 18.81 0.88
CA ASN A 107 -26.26 18.40 0.91
C ASN A 107 -26.74 18.07 2.33
N SER A 108 -27.69 18.87 2.84
CA SER A 108 -28.32 18.66 4.14
C SER A 108 -29.18 17.39 4.21
N SER A 109 -29.82 17.01 3.09
CA SER A 109 -30.62 15.77 2.99
C SER A 109 -29.80 14.52 3.21
N ILE A 110 -28.56 14.49 2.68
CA ILE A 110 -27.63 13.38 2.87
C ILE A 110 -27.17 13.31 4.32
N ARG A 111 -26.93 14.46 4.95
CA ARG A 111 -26.56 14.52 6.38
C ARG A 111 -27.64 13.91 7.28
N ALA A 112 -28.90 14.15 6.98
CA ALA A 112 -30.02 13.55 7.72
C ALA A 112 -30.15 12.03 7.50
N ALA A 113 -29.72 11.52 6.34
CA ALA A 113 -29.74 10.10 6.00
C ALA A 113 -28.53 9.30 6.53
N LEU A 114 -27.52 9.96 7.11
CA LEU A 114 -26.34 9.31 7.68
C LEU A 114 -26.72 8.50 8.93
N GLY A 115 -26.73 7.17 8.77
CA GLY A 115 -27.09 6.21 9.82
C GLY A 115 -25.89 5.69 10.62
N LYS A 116 -26.14 4.66 11.46
CA LYS A 116 -25.12 4.00 12.31
C LYS A 116 -23.91 3.52 11.55
N LEU A 117 -24.04 3.14 10.28
CA LEU A 117 -22.93 2.70 9.44
C LEU A 117 -21.92 3.83 9.16
N PHE A 118 -22.38 5.06 9.05
CA PHE A 118 -21.49 6.21 8.90
C PHE A 118 -20.67 6.45 10.17
N SER A 119 -21.28 6.37 11.35
CA SER A 119 -20.58 6.51 12.63
C SER A 119 -19.50 5.44 12.79
N TRP A 120 -19.80 4.20 12.42
CA TRP A 120 -18.81 3.13 12.41
C TRP A 120 -17.61 3.43 11.49
N LYS A 121 -17.87 3.83 10.25
CA LYS A 121 -16.83 4.18 9.29
C LYS A 121 -16.01 5.40 9.71
N LEU A 122 -16.65 6.36 10.35
CA LEU A 122 -15.97 7.53 10.91
C LEU A 122 -15.01 7.11 12.03
N CYS A 123 -15.39 6.18 12.89
CA CYS A 123 -14.51 5.60 13.90
C CYS A 123 -13.30 4.91 13.27
N VAL A 124 -13.49 4.11 12.21
CA VAL A 124 -12.40 3.49 11.45
C VAL A 124 -11.49 4.55 10.85
N LEU A 125 -12.05 5.60 10.25
CA LEU A 125 -11.26 6.71 9.69
C LEU A 125 -10.40 7.40 10.77
N ILE A 126 -10.98 7.75 11.91
CA ILE A 126 -10.25 8.37 13.02
C ILE A 126 -9.12 7.47 13.51
N THR A 127 -9.39 6.17 13.66
CA THR A 127 -8.36 5.19 14.06
C THR A 127 -7.21 5.17 13.06
N VAL A 128 -7.50 5.14 11.75
CA VAL A 128 -6.47 5.17 10.70
C VAL A 128 -5.70 6.49 10.71
N VAL A 129 -6.36 7.62 10.96
CA VAL A 129 -5.73 8.95 11.07
C VAL A 129 -4.74 8.97 12.24
N VAL A 130 -5.15 8.52 13.43
CA VAL A 130 -4.28 8.45 14.61
C VAL A 130 -3.08 7.53 14.36
N LEU A 131 -3.32 6.35 13.78
CA LEU A 131 -2.24 5.43 13.42
C LEU A 131 -1.29 6.02 12.37
N SER A 132 -1.79 6.85 11.44
CA SER A 132 -0.97 7.47 10.38
C SER A 132 -0.03 8.55 10.91
N VAL A 133 -0.35 9.16 12.03
CA VAL A 133 0.56 10.08 12.73
C VAL A 133 1.76 9.33 13.31
N ILE A 134 1.55 8.13 13.87
CA ILE A 134 2.56 7.32 14.53
C ILE A 134 3.35 6.45 13.54
N PHE A 135 2.64 5.76 12.64
CA PHE A 135 3.21 4.82 11.67
C PHE A 135 3.14 5.36 10.25
N TYR A 136 4.15 5.04 9.45
CA TYR A 136 4.15 5.40 8.04
C TYR A 136 3.16 4.54 7.24
N ARG A 137 2.12 5.17 6.68
CA ARG A 137 1.08 4.58 5.81
C ARG A 137 0.48 3.26 6.35
N PRO A 138 -0.07 3.22 7.58
CA PRO A 138 -0.53 1.98 8.23
C PRO A 138 -1.66 1.29 7.47
N PHE A 139 -2.63 2.06 6.94
CA PHE A 139 -3.72 1.50 6.15
C PHE A 139 -3.21 0.78 4.88
N CYS A 140 -2.34 1.42 4.10
CA CYS A 140 -1.77 0.84 2.89
C CYS A 140 -0.88 -0.37 3.18
N LYS A 141 -0.27 -0.43 4.38
CA LYS A 141 0.64 -1.50 4.80
C LYS A 141 -0.11 -2.72 5.31
N TRP A 142 -1.22 -2.55 6.05
CA TRP A 142 -1.87 -3.63 6.79
C TRP A 142 -3.29 -3.98 6.34
N LEU A 143 -4.08 -3.01 5.86
CA LEU A 143 -5.52 -3.16 5.63
C LEU A 143 -5.93 -3.10 4.16
N CYS A 144 -5.22 -2.35 3.32
CA CYS A 144 -5.67 -2.08 1.96
C CYS A 144 -5.57 -3.30 1.04
N PRO A 145 -6.68 -3.88 0.54
CA PRO A 145 -6.66 -5.02 -0.37
C PRO A 145 -6.11 -4.66 -1.75
N LEU A 146 -6.32 -3.44 -2.23
CA LEU A 146 -5.73 -2.96 -3.48
C LEU A 146 -4.20 -2.91 -3.38
N GLY A 147 -3.68 -2.51 -2.19
CA GLY A 147 -2.25 -2.57 -1.90
C GLY A 147 -1.71 -4.01 -1.86
N ALA A 148 -2.51 -4.99 -1.43
CA ALA A 148 -2.16 -6.41 -1.49
C ALA A 148 -2.15 -6.92 -2.94
N PHE A 149 -3.16 -6.54 -3.74
CA PHE A 149 -3.25 -6.89 -5.15
C PHE A 149 -2.03 -6.39 -5.94
N TYR A 150 -1.68 -5.12 -5.85
CA TYR A 150 -0.49 -4.59 -6.52
C TYR A 150 0.83 -5.13 -5.95
N ALA A 151 0.85 -5.59 -4.70
CA ALA A 151 2.02 -6.23 -4.12
C ALA A 151 2.39 -7.54 -4.82
N LEU A 152 1.41 -8.30 -5.32
CA LEU A 152 1.64 -9.52 -6.10
C LEU A 152 2.36 -9.20 -7.42
N PHE A 153 1.95 -8.13 -8.10
CA PHE A 153 2.56 -7.70 -9.36
C PHE A 153 3.93 -7.04 -9.18
N ASN A 154 4.28 -6.61 -7.98
CA ASN A 154 5.52 -5.85 -7.75
C ASN A 154 6.80 -6.62 -8.13
N ARG A 155 6.74 -7.97 -8.12
CA ARG A 155 7.86 -8.83 -8.51
C ARG A 155 8.03 -8.96 -10.03
N VAL A 156 6.92 -8.87 -10.78
CA VAL A 156 6.88 -9.08 -12.24
C VAL A 156 6.65 -7.80 -13.02
N SER A 157 6.53 -6.65 -12.35
CA SER A 157 6.25 -5.37 -13.01
C SER A 157 7.45 -4.86 -13.81
N LEU A 158 7.15 -4.18 -14.91
CA LEU A 158 8.11 -3.59 -15.83
C LEU A 158 9.01 -2.54 -15.16
N LEU A 159 8.42 -1.66 -14.34
CA LEU A 159 9.19 -0.73 -13.51
C LEU A 159 9.77 -1.51 -12.33
N SER A 160 11.07 -1.65 -12.25
CA SER A 160 11.77 -2.41 -11.20
C SER A 160 12.87 -1.60 -10.54
N MET A 161 13.24 -2.00 -9.32
CA MET A 161 14.43 -1.47 -8.64
C MET A 161 15.62 -2.36 -8.95
N HIS A 162 16.75 -1.75 -9.28
CA HIS A 162 18.00 -2.44 -9.54
C HIS A 162 19.10 -1.91 -8.62
N VAL A 163 19.92 -2.82 -8.10
CA VAL A 163 21.08 -2.49 -7.28
C VAL A 163 22.34 -2.94 -8.02
N ASP A 164 23.21 -2.00 -8.31
CA ASP A 164 24.50 -2.26 -8.95
C ASP A 164 25.51 -2.73 -7.88
N GLU A 165 25.88 -4.00 -7.97
CA GLU A 165 26.81 -4.63 -7.01
C GLU A 165 28.22 -4.02 -7.04
N SER A 166 28.67 -3.54 -8.20
CA SER A 166 29.99 -2.95 -8.38
C SER A 166 30.13 -1.64 -7.62
N LYS A 167 29.03 -0.85 -7.54
CA LYS A 167 28.99 0.45 -6.87
C LYS A 167 28.51 0.36 -5.43
N CYS A 168 27.92 -0.76 -5.03
CA CYS A 168 27.35 -0.91 -3.69
C CYS A 168 28.45 -1.16 -2.65
N VAL A 169 28.61 -0.20 -1.73
CA VAL A 169 29.57 -0.28 -0.60
C VAL A 169 28.96 -0.88 0.66
N SER A 170 27.76 -1.44 0.58
CA SER A 170 27.05 -2.12 1.70
C SER A 170 26.88 -1.28 2.97
N CYS A 171 26.77 0.05 2.86
CA CYS A 171 26.63 0.97 3.99
C CYS A 171 25.27 0.91 4.72
N GLY A 172 24.27 0.24 4.14
CA GLY A 172 22.92 0.07 4.72
C GLY A 172 22.07 1.35 4.83
N LYS A 173 22.52 2.49 4.28
CA LYS A 173 21.80 3.77 4.36
C LYS A 173 20.44 3.71 3.67
N CYS A 174 20.34 2.99 2.52
CA CYS A 174 19.10 2.79 1.79
C CYS A 174 18.05 2.01 2.60
N ALA A 175 18.46 0.98 3.36
CA ALA A 175 17.56 0.21 4.22
C ALA A 175 17.08 1.01 5.44
N ARG A 176 17.93 1.86 6.02
CA ARG A 176 17.58 2.75 7.15
C ARG A 176 16.63 3.88 6.74
N THR A 177 16.80 4.42 5.52
CA THR A 177 15.95 5.49 4.98
C THR A 177 14.59 4.98 4.47
N CYS A 178 14.43 3.67 4.31
CA CYS A 178 13.20 3.11 3.75
C CYS A 178 12.02 3.22 4.72
N PRO A 179 10.95 4.01 4.41
CA PRO A 179 9.81 4.16 5.31
C PRO A 179 8.91 2.92 5.36
N MET A 180 9.07 1.99 4.38
CA MET A 180 8.35 0.73 4.32
C MET A 180 9.08 -0.43 4.98
N ASP A 181 10.22 -0.17 5.64
CA ASP A 181 11.08 -1.18 6.28
C ASP A 181 11.56 -2.30 5.34
N VAL A 182 11.77 -1.97 4.06
CA VAL A 182 12.27 -2.89 3.03
C VAL A 182 13.77 -2.67 2.84
N ASP A 183 14.54 -3.76 2.86
CA ASP A 183 15.95 -3.74 2.49
C ASP A 183 16.09 -3.98 0.97
N VAL A 184 16.26 -2.87 0.23
CA VAL A 184 16.36 -2.91 -1.24
C VAL A 184 17.62 -3.62 -1.72
N THR A 185 18.66 -3.74 -0.89
CA THR A 185 19.91 -4.41 -1.25
C THR A 185 19.77 -5.92 -1.26
N LYS A 186 18.91 -6.48 -0.38
CA LYS A 186 18.61 -7.92 -0.31
C LYS A 186 17.48 -8.31 -1.25
N THR A 187 16.43 -7.49 -1.29
CA THR A 187 15.21 -7.76 -2.06
C THR A 187 14.75 -6.49 -2.79
N PRO A 188 15.36 -6.18 -3.96
CA PRO A 188 15.08 -4.92 -4.69
C PRO A 188 13.61 -4.78 -5.08
N ASN A 189 12.94 -5.86 -5.48
CA ASN A 189 11.54 -5.87 -5.90
C ASN A 189 10.61 -6.52 -4.85
N HIS A 190 10.86 -6.22 -3.57
CA HIS A 190 10.02 -6.71 -2.48
C HIS A 190 8.56 -6.29 -2.67
N SER A 191 7.63 -7.19 -2.31
CA SER A 191 6.18 -6.95 -2.43
C SER A 191 5.69 -5.69 -1.69
N GLU A 192 6.38 -5.28 -0.61
CA GLU A 192 6.04 -4.07 0.16
C GLU A 192 6.67 -2.77 -0.38
N CYS A 193 7.56 -2.84 -1.37
CA CYS A 193 8.21 -1.65 -1.92
C CYS A 193 7.21 -0.82 -2.75
N ILE A 194 6.95 0.42 -2.34
CA ILE A 194 6.10 1.38 -3.06
C ILE A 194 6.87 2.22 -4.10
N ARG A 195 8.14 1.92 -4.31
CA ARG A 195 9.02 2.60 -5.29
C ARG A 195 9.05 4.12 -5.15
N CYS A 196 9.05 4.61 -3.92
CA CYS A 196 9.05 6.05 -3.61
C CYS A 196 10.39 6.78 -3.93
N GLY A 197 11.45 6.06 -4.28
CA GLY A 197 12.74 6.66 -4.65
C GLY A 197 13.61 7.13 -3.49
N LYS A 198 13.15 7.11 -2.24
CA LYS A 198 13.94 7.61 -1.08
C LYS A 198 15.27 6.86 -0.90
N CYS A 199 15.35 5.59 -1.27
CA CYS A 199 16.59 4.82 -1.24
C CYS A 199 17.55 5.21 -2.37
N VAL A 200 17.04 5.68 -3.51
CA VAL A 200 17.84 6.18 -4.64
C VAL A 200 18.53 7.49 -4.24
N THR A 201 17.77 8.45 -3.71
CA THR A 201 18.31 9.74 -3.26
C THR A 201 19.24 9.64 -2.05
N ALA A 202 19.06 8.60 -1.21
CA ALA A 202 19.90 8.37 -0.03
C ALA A 202 21.22 7.66 -0.34
N CYS A 203 21.37 7.09 -1.55
CA CYS A 203 22.56 6.30 -1.92
C CYS A 203 23.72 7.20 -2.33
N PRO A 204 24.85 7.22 -1.59
CA PRO A 204 25.99 8.10 -1.91
C PRO A 204 26.74 7.67 -3.18
N THR A 205 26.64 6.40 -3.56
CA THR A 205 27.36 5.82 -4.70
C THR A 205 26.45 5.60 -5.91
N GLU A 206 25.21 6.08 -5.85
CA GLU A 206 24.20 5.89 -6.90
C GLU A 206 24.03 4.42 -7.36
N ALA A 207 24.29 3.48 -6.45
CA ALA A 207 24.15 2.05 -6.76
C ALA A 207 22.70 1.60 -6.92
N VAL A 208 21.73 2.35 -6.37
CA VAL A 208 20.31 2.02 -6.43
C VAL A 208 19.65 2.87 -7.51
N ARG A 209 19.02 2.21 -8.51
CA ARG A 209 18.38 2.89 -9.65
C ARG A 209 17.03 2.25 -10.02
N PHE A 210 16.18 3.02 -10.67
CA PHE A 210 15.00 2.48 -11.36
C PHE A 210 15.43 1.86 -12.70
N ARG A 211 14.82 0.74 -13.04
CA ARG A 211 15.01 0.06 -14.31
C ARG A 211 13.67 -0.32 -14.92
N TYR A 212 13.53 -0.13 -16.22
CA TYR A 212 12.39 -0.61 -17.01
C TYR A 212 12.79 -1.95 -17.65
N ALA A 213 12.57 -3.05 -16.97
CA ALA A 213 12.81 -4.41 -17.50
C ALA A 213 12.01 -5.43 -16.70
N PHE A 214 11.47 -6.43 -17.37
CA PHE A 214 10.92 -7.61 -16.71
C PHE A 214 12.05 -8.42 -16.08
N GLY A 215 11.86 -8.82 -14.83
CA GLY A 215 12.79 -9.74 -14.16
C GLY A 215 13.39 -9.18 -12.86
N SER A 216 14.13 -10.06 -12.18
CA SER A 216 14.76 -9.77 -10.90
C SER A 216 15.87 -8.73 -11.08
N GLY A 217 15.74 -7.59 -10.39
CA GLY A 217 16.90 -6.73 -10.17
C GLY A 217 17.97 -7.49 -9.39
N GLY A 218 19.24 -7.34 -9.76
CA GLY A 218 20.37 -7.95 -9.04
C GLY A 218 20.30 -7.57 -7.56
N ALA A 219 20.42 -8.55 -6.69
CA ALA A 219 20.57 -8.34 -5.25
C ALA A 219 22.07 -8.23 -4.95
N CYS A 220 22.45 -7.35 -4.03
CA CYS A 220 23.86 -7.20 -3.66
C CYS A 220 24.34 -8.45 -2.88
N SER A 221 25.11 -9.30 -3.50
CA SER A 221 25.62 -10.57 -2.93
C SER A 221 26.53 -10.34 -1.72
N LYS A 222 27.21 -9.19 -1.66
CA LYS A 222 28.14 -8.83 -0.57
C LYS A 222 27.49 -8.69 0.82
N LEU A 223 26.16 -8.57 0.89
CA LEU A 223 25.41 -8.41 2.14
C LEU A 223 24.88 -9.71 2.74
N SER A 224 25.03 -10.85 2.03
CA SER A 224 24.61 -12.14 2.56
C SER A 224 25.46 -12.62 3.76
N GLN A 225 26.62 -11.99 4.02
CA GLN A 225 27.58 -12.44 5.02
C GLN A 225 27.73 -11.54 6.27
N LYS A 226 27.05 -10.41 6.36
CA LYS A 226 27.13 -9.57 7.59
C LYS A 226 25.77 -9.49 8.27
N PRO A 227 25.62 -10.03 9.51
CA PRO A 227 24.48 -9.72 10.34
C PRO A 227 24.49 -8.21 10.63
N ILE A 228 23.34 -7.56 10.45
CA ILE A 228 23.14 -6.18 10.89
C ILE A 228 23.22 -6.21 12.41
N ILE A 229 24.34 -5.76 12.95
CA ILE A 229 24.55 -5.59 14.38
C ILE A 229 23.40 -4.71 14.89
N GLU A 230 22.67 -5.24 15.86
CA GLU A 230 21.77 -4.49 16.73
C GLU A 230 22.57 -3.44 17.47
N GLU A 231 22.59 -2.23 16.95
CA GLU A 231 23.11 -1.07 17.67
C GLU A 231 22.05 0.03 17.61
N ASN A 232 21.17 -0.02 18.61
CA ASN A 232 20.57 1.15 19.23
C ASN A 232 19.92 0.76 20.57
N LYS A 233 20.76 0.58 21.56
CA LYS A 233 20.45 0.95 22.95
C LYS A 233 21.15 2.28 23.18
N GLY A 234 20.39 3.32 23.52
CA GLY A 234 20.91 4.55 24.14
C GLY A 234 20.82 5.78 23.22
N GLU A 235 19.83 6.54 23.40
CA GLU A 235 19.63 7.94 23.82
C GLU A 235 18.21 8.42 23.51
#